data_a90ba2e9f4be3d7f2d8aa2d4f7ca6b6d
#
_entry.id   a90ba2e9f4be3d7f2d8aa2d4f7ca6b6d
#
_cell.length_a   1.000
_cell.length_b   1.000
_cell.length_c   1.000
_cell.angle_alpha   90.00
_cell.angle_beta   90.00
_cell.angle_gamma   90.00
#
_symmetry.space_group_name_H-M   'P 1'
#
loop_
_entity.id
_entity.type
_entity.pdbx_description
1 polymer ?
#
loop_
_entity_poly.entity_id
_entity_poly.type
_entity_poly.pdbx_seq_one_letter_code
_entity_poly.pdbx_strand_id
1 'polypeptide(L)'
;DSIRLMRWLHWFRKNGYRLTLRELYAAPTLAAWNQLMLSRSPENAEEETPPDESSWPNMTESTPFPLTPVQHAYLTGRMPGQKLGGVGCHLYQEFEGHCLTASQLEQAITTLLQRHPMLHIAFRPDGQQVWLPQPYWNGVTVHDLRHNDAESRQAYLDALRQRLSHRLLRVEIGETFDFQLTLLPDNHHRLHVNIDLLIMDASSFTLFFDELNALLAGESLPAIDTRYDFRSYLLHQQKINQPLRDDARAYWLAKASTLPPAPVLPLACEPATLREVRNTRRRMIVPATRWHAFSNRAGEYGVTPTMAL
;
A
#
# COMPACT_ATOMS: atom_id res chain seq x y z
N ASP A 1 18.42 -0.79 0.82
CA ASP A 1 17.01 -1.08 0.55
C ASP A 1 16.17 -0.53 1.71
N SER A 2 15.32 0.45 1.42
CA SER A 2 14.50 1.18 2.40
C SER A 2 13.54 0.25 3.17
N ILE A 3 13.00 -0.79 2.54
CA ILE A 3 12.09 -1.75 3.18
C ILE A 3 12.84 -2.57 4.24
N ARG A 4 14.06 -3.03 3.93
CA ARG A 4 14.91 -3.72 4.92
C ARG A 4 15.26 -2.80 6.09
N LEU A 5 15.53 -1.54 5.80
CA LEU A 5 15.86 -0.56 6.84
C LEU A 5 14.65 -0.29 7.76
N MET A 6 13.44 -0.22 7.21
CA MET A 6 12.21 -0.12 7.99
C MET A 6 11.97 -1.36 8.86
N ARG A 7 12.25 -2.57 8.34
CA ARG A 7 12.20 -3.82 9.15
C ARG A 7 13.19 -3.79 10.31
N TRP A 8 14.43 -3.33 10.06
CA TRP A 8 15.43 -3.13 11.10
C TRP A 8 14.98 -2.08 12.13
N LEU A 9 14.42 -0.95 11.67
CA LEU A 9 13.89 0.07 12.56
C LEU A 9 12.77 -0.46 13.45
N HIS A 10 11.86 -1.25 12.90
CA HIS A 10 10.82 -1.92 13.67
C HIS A 10 11.41 -2.90 14.69
N TRP A 11 12.41 -3.70 14.29
CA TRP A 11 13.10 -4.60 15.18
C TRP A 11 13.81 -3.86 16.32
N PHE A 12 14.51 -2.77 16.04
CA PHE A 12 15.15 -1.92 17.04
C PHE A 12 14.12 -1.40 18.05
N ARG A 13 13.00 -0.87 17.59
CA ARG A 13 11.92 -0.36 18.45
C ARG A 13 11.32 -1.47 19.31
N LYS A 14 11.07 -2.64 18.76
CA LYS A 14 10.57 -3.81 19.50
C LYS A 14 11.53 -4.27 20.61
N ASN A 15 12.83 -4.02 20.43
CA ASN A 15 13.86 -4.34 21.43
C ASN A 15 14.26 -3.12 22.30
N GLY A 16 13.40 -2.07 22.37
CA GLY A 16 13.58 -0.92 23.24
C GLY A 16 14.54 0.16 22.72
N TYR A 17 15.08 0.03 21.51
CA TYR A 17 15.98 1.02 20.95
C TYR A 17 15.20 2.06 20.12
N ARG A 18 15.25 3.34 20.50
CA ARG A 18 14.62 4.44 19.78
C ARG A 18 15.58 5.03 18.76
N LEU A 19 15.61 4.45 17.58
CA LEU A 19 16.35 4.95 16.42
C LEU A 19 15.38 5.53 15.40
N THR A 20 15.84 6.54 14.69
CA THR A 20 15.09 7.14 13.56
C THR A 20 15.64 6.64 12.23
N LEU A 21 14.80 6.66 11.22
CA LEU A 21 15.21 6.30 9.86
C LEU A 21 16.36 7.21 9.37
N ARG A 22 16.34 8.49 9.75
CA ARG A 22 17.36 9.48 9.41
C ARG A 22 18.72 9.10 9.99
N GLU A 23 18.77 8.64 11.22
CA GLU A 23 20.03 8.20 11.88
C GLU A 23 20.60 6.96 11.22
N LEU A 24 19.74 6.00 10.84
CA LEU A 24 20.17 4.80 10.14
C LEU A 24 20.70 5.11 8.74
N TYR A 25 20.16 6.11 8.05
CA TYR A 25 20.66 6.55 6.75
C TYR A 25 21.94 7.40 6.87
N ALA A 26 22.09 8.19 7.92
CA ALA A 26 23.26 9.05 8.11
C ALA A 26 24.56 8.23 8.28
N ALA A 27 24.46 7.02 8.83
CA ALA A 27 25.59 6.13 9.02
C ALA A 27 25.18 4.67 8.69
N PRO A 28 25.10 4.27 7.42
CA PRO A 28 24.49 3.02 6.97
C PRO A 28 25.43 1.80 7.12
N THR A 29 26.04 1.64 8.31
CA THR A 29 26.90 0.50 8.62
C THR A 29 26.46 -0.16 9.92
N LEU A 30 26.62 -1.49 10.02
CA LEU A 30 26.28 -2.24 11.23
C LEU A 30 27.11 -1.76 12.44
N ALA A 31 28.35 -1.37 12.24
CA ALA A 31 29.21 -0.85 13.30
C ALA A 31 28.65 0.46 13.88
N ALA A 32 28.24 1.40 13.02
CA ALA A 32 27.62 2.66 13.44
C ALA A 32 26.28 2.43 14.15
N TRP A 33 25.46 1.53 13.64
CA TRP A 33 24.18 1.17 14.29
C TRP A 33 24.40 0.52 15.64
N ASN A 34 25.41 -0.34 15.78
CA ASN A 34 25.79 -0.91 17.07
C ASN A 34 26.23 0.18 18.07
N GLN A 35 27.00 1.16 17.64
CA GLN A 35 27.36 2.30 18.48
C GLN A 35 26.15 3.14 18.88
N LEU A 36 25.21 3.38 17.96
CA LEU A 36 23.96 4.06 18.27
C LEU A 36 23.13 3.29 19.32
N MET A 37 23.07 1.96 19.21
CA MET A 37 22.40 1.13 20.22
C MET A 37 23.10 1.18 21.59
N LEU A 38 24.43 1.12 21.63
CA LEU A 38 25.19 1.19 22.87
C LEU A 38 25.07 2.56 23.56
N SER A 39 24.97 3.65 22.78
CA SER A 39 24.78 5.00 23.29
C SER A 39 23.37 5.30 23.78
N ARG A 40 22.39 4.49 23.40
CA ARG A 40 20.97 4.62 23.75
C ARG A 40 20.45 3.35 24.38
N SER A 41 20.98 3.03 25.58
CA SER A 41 20.54 1.88 26.37
C SER A 41 19.00 1.93 26.57
N PRO A 42 18.30 0.78 26.53
CA PRO A 42 16.85 0.71 26.77
C PRO A 42 16.39 1.33 28.10
N GLU A 43 17.26 1.41 29.09
CA GLU A 43 16.98 1.97 30.42
C GLU A 43 16.75 3.49 30.44
N ASN A 44 17.15 4.22 29.39
CA ASN A 44 16.95 5.67 29.24
C ASN A 44 15.82 6.03 28.26
N ALA A 45 15.01 5.08 27.86
CA ALA A 45 13.83 5.36 27.06
C ALA A 45 12.78 6.01 27.95
N GLU A 46 12.63 7.34 27.89
CA GLU A 46 11.40 7.97 28.35
C GLU A 46 10.24 7.24 27.66
N GLU A 47 9.39 6.57 28.42
CA GLU A 47 8.14 6.03 27.90
C GLU A 47 7.40 7.22 27.23
N GLU A 48 7.27 7.19 25.89
CA GLU A 48 6.24 8.03 25.29
C GLU A 48 4.95 7.59 25.95
N THR A 49 4.44 8.40 26.84
CA THR A 49 3.10 8.22 27.36
C THR A 49 2.19 8.06 26.14
N PRO A 50 1.43 6.97 26.07
CA PRO A 50 0.45 6.82 25.01
C PRO A 50 -0.37 8.11 24.95
N PRO A 51 -0.73 8.59 23.77
CA PRO A 51 -1.50 9.82 23.64
C PRO A 51 -2.68 9.76 24.62
N ASP A 52 -2.86 10.83 25.38
CA ASP A 52 -3.95 10.94 26.34
C ASP A 52 -5.29 10.71 25.60
N GLU A 53 -5.88 9.55 25.84
CA GLU A 53 -7.14 9.11 25.21
C GLU A 53 -8.29 10.10 25.49
N SER A 54 -8.21 10.86 26.59
CA SER A 54 -9.18 11.89 26.94
C SER A 54 -9.16 13.10 25.99
N SER A 55 -8.08 13.26 25.23
CA SER A 55 -7.93 14.33 24.23
C SER A 55 -8.49 13.97 22.85
N TRP A 56 -8.96 12.75 22.64
CA TRP A 56 -9.51 12.33 21.36
C TRP A 56 -10.97 12.73 21.23
N PRO A 57 -11.37 13.35 20.12
CA PRO A 57 -12.74 13.78 19.95
C PRO A 57 -13.66 12.55 19.95
N ASN A 58 -14.74 12.65 20.72
CA ASN A 58 -15.81 11.64 20.76
C ASN A 58 -16.60 11.72 19.44
N MET A 59 -16.11 11.06 18.39
CA MET A 59 -16.63 11.12 17.03
C MET A 59 -17.47 9.87 16.75
N THR A 60 -18.61 10.07 16.12
CA THR A 60 -19.44 8.95 15.62
C THR A 60 -18.73 8.27 14.45
N GLU A 61 -19.02 7.00 14.22
CA GLU A 61 -18.42 6.24 13.10
C GLU A 61 -18.61 6.91 11.74
N SER A 62 -19.75 7.59 11.54
CA SER A 62 -20.08 8.30 10.30
C SER A 62 -19.46 9.69 10.17
N THR A 63 -18.69 10.17 11.16
CA THR A 63 -18.05 11.48 11.07
C THR A 63 -16.90 11.45 10.04
N PRO A 64 -16.94 12.29 9.00
CA PRO A 64 -15.85 12.40 8.04
C PRO A 64 -14.56 12.88 8.68
N PHE A 65 -13.42 12.44 8.16
CA PHE A 65 -12.10 12.84 8.62
C PHE A 65 -11.16 13.08 7.43
N PRO A 66 -10.08 13.86 7.62
CA PRO A 66 -9.24 14.28 6.51
C PRO A 66 -8.44 13.13 5.89
N LEU A 67 -8.04 13.33 4.64
CA LEU A 67 -7.10 12.45 3.96
C LEU A 67 -5.65 12.73 4.39
N THR A 68 -4.78 11.74 4.23
CA THR A 68 -3.34 11.96 4.23
C THR A 68 -2.92 12.69 2.94
N PRO A 69 -1.74 13.34 2.91
CA PRO A 69 -1.22 13.94 1.67
C PRO A 69 -1.11 12.95 0.50
N VAL A 70 -0.75 11.69 0.78
CA VAL A 70 -0.65 10.63 -0.23
C VAL A 70 -2.04 10.24 -0.76
N GLN A 71 -3.01 10.07 0.13
CA GLN A 71 -4.41 9.83 -0.28
C GLN A 71 -4.97 10.98 -1.14
N HIS A 72 -4.66 12.23 -0.80
CA HIS A 72 -5.01 13.39 -1.63
C HIS A 72 -4.42 13.29 -3.04
N ALA A 73 -3.15 12.93 -3.16
CA ALA A 73 -2.50 12.77 -4.45
C ALA A 73 -3.16 11.66 -5.29
N TYR A 74 -3.46 10.51 -4.68
CA TYR A 74 -4.14 9.40 -5.35
C TYR A 74 -5.57 9.75 -5.76
N LEU A 75 -6.33 10.43 -4.89
CA LEU A 75 -7.69 10.85 -5.21
C LEU A 75 -7.71 11.88 -6.35
N THR A 76 -6.79 12.85 -6.33
CA THR A 76 -6.64 13.84 -7.39
C THR A 76 -6.30 13.18 -8.73
N GLY A 77 -5.40 12.18 -8.74
CA GLY A 77 -5.05 11.43 -9.95
C GLY A 77 -6.22 10.66 -10.58
N ARG A 78 -7.25 10.35 -9.81
CA ARG A 78 -8.48 9.69 -10.31
C ARG A 78 -9.44 10.65 -11.01
N MET A 79 -9.33 11.96 -10.75
CA MET A 79 -10.28 12.93 -11.26
C MET A 79 -10.13 13.08 -12.79
N PRO A 80 -11.25 13.08 -13.55
CA PRO A 80 -11.20 13.40 -14.96
C PRO A 80 -10.76 14.85 -15.15
N GLY A 81 -10.07 15.14 -16.24
CA GLY A 81 -9.57 16.49 -16.54
C GLY A 81 -8.19 16.82 -15.97
N GLN A 82 -7.61 15.99 -15.11
CA GLN A 82 -6.20 16.09 -14.75
C GLN A 82 -5.32 15.54 -15.88
N LYS A 83 -4.16 16.16 -16.08
CA LYS A 83 -3.16 15.65 -17.04
C LYS A 83 -2.73 14.24 -16.63
N LEU A 84 -2.96 13.25 -17.50
CA LEU A 84 -2.81 11.81 -17.18
C LEU A 84 -3.72 11.30 -16.04
N GLY A 85 -4.81 12.00 -15.77
CA GLY A 85 -5.80 11.62 -14.76
C GLY A 85 -6.80 10.56 -15.24
N GLY A 86 -7.78 10.25 -14.38
CA GLY A 86 -8.79 9.23 -14.66
C GLY A 86 -8.32 7.80 -14.39
N VAL A 87 -7.16 7.64 -13.70
CA VAL A 87 -6.56 6.34 -13.37
C VAL A 87 -6.50 6.18 -11.85
N GLY A 88 -6.97 5.04 -11.34
CA GLY A 88 -6.81 4.67 -9.93
C GLY A 88 -5.40 4.18 -9.65
N CYS A 89 -4.82 4.62 -8.54
CA CYS A 89 -3.60 4.03 -8.02
C CYS A 89 -3.99 2.77 -7.24
N HIS A 90 -3.89 1.60 -7.87
CA HIS A 90 -4.29 0.34 -7.30
C HIS A 90 -3.25 -0.75 -7.54
N LEU A 91 -3.27 -1.77 -6.71
CA LEU A 91 -2.49 -2.98 -6.88
C LEU A 91 -3.40 -4.06 -7.47
N TYR A 92 -3.01 -4.57 -8.64
CA TYR A 92 -3.59 -5.78 -9.22
C TYR A 92 -2.56 -6.91 -9.20
N GLN A 93 -2.92 -8.04 -8.58
CA GLN A 93 -2.08 -9.24 -8.51
C GLN A 93 -2.89 -10.49 -8.81
N GLU A 94 -2.18 -11.50 -9.31
CA GLU A 94 -2.69 -12.85 -9.54
C GLU A 94 -1.86 -13.83 -8.70
N PHE A 95 -2.57 -14.72 -8.00
CA PHE A 95 -1.98 -15.80 -7.22
C PHE A 95 -2.48 -17.13 -7.75
N GLU A 96 -1.58 -18.06 -7.97
CA GLU A 96 -1.91 -19.42 -8.37
C GLU A 96 -1.77 -20.37 -7.18
N GLY A 97 -2.67 -21.35 -7.12
CA GLY A 97 -2.68 -22.33 -6.05
C GLY A 97 -3.59 -23.51 -6.35
N HIS A 98 -3.83 -24.29 -5.32
CA HIS A 98 -4.64 -25.50 -5.39
C HIS A 98 -5.70 -25.49 -4.28
N CYS A 99 -6.86 -26.11 -4.54
CA CYS A 99 -7.87 -26.44 -3.56
C CYS A 99 -8.51 -25.27 -2.80
N LEU A 100 -8.42 -24.02 -3.27
CA LEU A 100 -9.13 -22.90 -2.67
C LEU A 100 -10.58 -22.86 -3.18
N THR A 101 -11.54 -22.77 -2.27
CA THR A 101 -12.96 -22.57 -2.60
C THR A 101 -13.38 -21.12 -2.37
N ALA A 102 -14.41 -20.69 -3.09
CA ALA A 102 -14.98 -19.36 -2.90
C ALA A 102 -15.47 -19.16 -1.46
N SER A 103 -16.10 -20.16 -0.87
CA SER A 103 -16.61 -20.09 0.51
C SER A 103 -15.50 -19.88 1.55
N GLN A 104 -14.37 -20.59 1.42
CA GLN A 104 -13.21 -20.40 2.31
C GLN A 104 -12.66 -18.98 2.19
N LEU A 105 -12.51 -18.49 0.96
CA LEU A 105 -12.02 -17.13 0.71
C LEU A 105 -13.00 -16.08 1.25
N GLU A 106 -14.29 -16.23 1.03
CA GLU A 106 -15.32 -15.33 1.56
C GLU A 106 -15.34 -15.27 3.08
N GLN A 107 -15.22 -16.41 3.74
CA GLN A 107 -15.16 -16.48 5.21
C GLN A 107 -13.91 -15.75 5.73
N ALA A 108 -12.75 -15.98 5.13
CA ALA A 108 -11.51 -15.33 5.51
C ALA A 108 -11.59 -13.81 5.29
N ILE A 109 -12.07 -13.34 4.13
CA ILE A 109 -12.26 -11.92 3.85
C ILE A 109 -13.28 -11.29 4.81
N THR A 110 -14.38 -11.96 5.11
CA THR A 110 -15.39 -11.47 6.07
C THR A 110 -14.77 -11.26 7.46
N THR A 111 -13.90 -12.16 7.89
CA THR A 111 -13.16 -12.02 9.16
C THR A 111 -12.23 -10.79 9.12
N LEU A 112 -11.51 -10.59 8.01
CA LEU A 112 -10.63 -9.42 7.84
C LEU A 112 -11.41 -8.10 7.75
N LEU A 113 -12.60 -8.12 7.14
CA LEU A 113 -13.49 -6.96 7.13
C LEU A 113 -13.91 -6.56 8.55
N GLN A 114 -14.29 -7.52 9.39
CA GLN A 114 -14.63 -7.24 10.78
C GLN A 114 -13.44 -6.73 11.61
N ARG A 115 -12.24 -7.11 11.21
CA ARG A 115 -11.00 -6.81 11.92
C ARG A 115 -10.41 -5.45 11.55
N HIS A 116 -10.49 -5.03 10.28
CA HIS A 116 -9.79 -3.86 9.74
C HIS A 116 -10.76 -2.76 9.30
N PRO A 117 -10.99 -1.72 10.13
CA PRO A 117 -11.92 -0.64 9.79
C PRO A 117 -11.62 0.08 8.47
N MET A 118 -10.35 0.13 8.05
CA MET A 118 -9.96 0.76 6.77
C MET A 118 -10.53 0.04 5.54
N LEU A 119 -11.02 -1.19 5.66
CA LEU A 119 -11.74 -1.88 4.60
C LEU A 119 -13.21 -1.43 4.45
N HIS A 120 -13.70 -0.59 5.36
CA HIS A 120 -15.06 -0.03 5.38
C HIS A 120 -15.09 1.45 4.99
N ILE A 121 -14.11 1.93 4.25
CA ILE A 121 -13.94 3.36 4.00
C ILE A 121 -14.54 3.76 2.65
N ALA A 122 -15.16 4.94 2.58
CA ALA A 122 -15.50 5.63 1.35
C ALA A 122 -14.78 6.99 1.27
N PHE A 123 -14.46 7.40 0.07
CA PHE A 123 -13.73 8.64 -0.22
C PHE A 123 -14.64 9.67 -0.86
N ARG A 124 -14.79 10.81 -0.23
CA ARG A 124 -15.71 11.86 -0.65
C ARG A 124 -15.06 12.83 -1.66
N PRO A 125 -15.85 13.42 -2.55
CA PRO A 125 -15.34 14.41 -3.52
C PRO A 125 -14.77 15.68 -2.85
N ASP A 126 -15.17 15.97 -1.62
CA ASP A 126 -14.68 17.11 -0.82
C ASP A 126 -13.28 16.87 -0.21
N GLY A 127 -12.63 15.75 -0.53
CA GLY A 127 -11.31 15.43 0.00
C GLY A 127 -11.33 14.91 1.44
N GLN A 128 -12.42 14.34 1.86
CA GLN A 128 -12.56 13.65 3.15
C GLN A 128 -12.82 12.17 2.93
N GLN A 129 -12.63 11.38 3.98
CA GLN A 129 -12.99 9.98 4.03
C GLN A 129 -13.93 9.71 5.20
N VAL A 130 -14.73 8.66 5.06
CA VAL A 130 -15.75 8.31 6.05
C VAL A 130 -15.86 6.80 6.18
N TRP A 131 -16.02 6.31 7.41
CA TRP A 131 -16.36 4.91 7.62
C TRP A 131 -17.82 4.65 7.27
N LEU A 132 -18.01 3.54 6.56
CA LEU A 132 -19.33 3.03 6.25
C LEU A 132 -19.79 2.09 7.37
N PRO A 133 -21.09 2.09 7.71
CA PRO A 133 -21.64 1.15 8.70
C PRO A 133 -21.50 -0.32 8.27
N GLN A 134 -21.47 -0.56 6.96
CA GLN A 134 -21.24 -1.85 6.35
C GLN A 134 -20.20 -1.72 5.23
N PRO A 135 -19.27 -2.66 5.08
CA PRO A 135 -18.32 -2.66 3.99
C PRO A 135 -19.03 -2.83 2.65
N TYR A 136 -18.51 -2.22 1.61
CA TYR A 136 -18.92 -2.56 0.26
C TYR A 136 -18.28 -3.91 -0.14
N TRP A 137 -19.01 -4.98 0.11
CA TRP A 137 -18.58 -6.34 -0.17
C TRP A 137 -19.70 -7.17 -0.76
N ASN A 138 -19.54 -7.66 -1.99
CA ASN A 138 -20.55 -8.43 -2.72
C ASN A 138 -20.17 -9.91 -2.89
N GLY A 139 -19.20 -10.39 -2.10
CA GLY A 139 -18.68 -11.74 -2.21
C GLY A 139 -17.62 -11.89 -3.31
N VAL A 140 -17.09 -13.11 -3.44
CA VAL A 140 -16.07 -13.47 -4.42
C VAL A 140 -16.74 -13.78 -5.76
N THR A 141 -16.33 -13.08 -6.82
CA THR A 141 -16.76 -13.44 -8.18
C THR A 141 -16.02 -14.70 -8.64
N VAL A 142 -16.77 -15.74 -9.03
CA VAL A 142 -16.20 -17.02 -9.48
C VAL A 142 -16.29 -17.13 -10.99
N HIS A 143 -15.18 -17.52 -11.63
CA HIS A 143 -15.08 -17.87 -13.04
C HIS A 143 -14.74 -19.35 -13.16
N ASP A 144 -15.65 -20.17 -13.64
CA ASP A 144 -15.42 -21.60 -13.79
C ASP A 144 -14.92 -21.93 -15.20
N LEU A 145 -13.62 -22.21 -15.31
CA LEU A 145 -12.95 -22.57 -16.56
C LEU A 145 -12.47 -24.03 -16.58
N ARG A 146 -12.95 -24.86 -15.67
CA ARG A 146 -12.53 -26.27 -15.54
C ARG A 146 -12.80 -27.11 -16.78
N HIS A 147 -13.83 -26.75 -17.52
CA HIS A 147 -14.29 -27.50 -18.71
C HIS A 147 -13.88 -26.84 -20.04
N ASN A 148 -13.20 -25.70 -20.00
CA ASN A 148 -12.72 -25.00 -21.19
C ASN A 148 -11.46 -25.69 -21.73
N ASP A 149 -11.27 -25.68 -23.06
CA ASP A 149 -10.01 -26.04 -23.68
C ASP A 149 -8.90 -25.04 -23.30
N ALA A 150 -7.64 -25.42 -23.54
CA ALA A 150 -6.50 -24.63 -23.10
C ALA A 150 -6.42 -23.25 -23.76
N GLU A 151 -6.79 -23.14 -25.05
CA GLU A 151 -6.72 -21.89 -25.80
C GLU A 151 -7.80 -20.91 -25.34
N SER A 152 -9.06 -21.36 -25.25
CA SER A 152 -10.18 -20.59 -24.72
C SER A 152 -9.94 -20.12 -23.29
N ARG A 153 -9.36 -20.98 -22.44
CA ARG A 153 -8.99 -20.66 -21.07
C ARG A 153 -7.94 -19.56 -21.01
N GLN A 154 -6.88 -19.65 -21.81
CA GLN A 154 -5.83 -18.63 -21.84
C GLN A 154 -6.36 -17.30 -22.35
N ALA A 155 -7.15 -17.30 -23.40
CA ALA A 155 -7.78 -16.10 -23.93
C ALA A 155 -8.69 -15.41 -22.90
N TYR A 156 -9.48 -16.20 -22.16
CA TYR A 156 -10.31 -15.66 -21.09
C TYR A 156 -9.48 -15.02 -19.96
N LEU A 157 -8.45 -15.70 -19.48
CA LEU A 157 -7.57 -15.20 -18.43
C LEU A 157 -6.86 -13.90 -18.85
N ASP A 158 -6.42 -13.81 -20.10
CA ASP A 158 -5.79 -12.59 -20.60
C ASP A 158 -6.78 -11.43 -20.73
N ALA A 159 -8.00 -11.69 -21.18
CA ALA A 159 -9.06 -10.69 -21.21
C ALA A 159 -9.46 -10.23 -19.81
N LEU A 160 -9.56 -11.18 -18.84
CA LEU A 160 -9.85 -10.88 -17.45
C LEU A 160 -8.75 -10.02 -16.82
N ARG A 161 -7.49 -10.37 -17.03
CA ARG A 161 -6.33 -9.59 -16.59
C ARG A 161 -6.36 -8.17 -17.15
N GLN A 162 -6.61 -8.02 -18.44
CA GLN A 162 -6.72 -6.70 -19.08
C GLN A 162 -7.84 -5.86 -18.49
N ARG A 163 -8.98 -6.44 -18.21
CA ARG A 163 -10.11 -5.76 -17.58
C ARG A 163 -9.81 -5.35 -16.14
N LEU A 164 -9.32 -6.27 -15.31
CA LEU A 164 -9.11 -6.04 -13.88
C LEU A 164 -7.93 -5.11 -13.61
N SER A 165 -6.84 -5.24 -14.36
CA SER A 165 -5.65 -4.39 -14.16
C SER A 165 -5.85 -2.93 -14.57
N HIS A 166 -6.94 -2.60 -15.26
CA HIS A 166 -7.30 -1.23 -15.64
C HIS A 166 -8.63 -0.78 -15.02
N ARG A 167 -9.19 -1.58 -14.11
CA ARG A 167 -10.46 -1.25 -13.48
C ARG A 167 -10.30 -0.09 -12.50
N LEU A 168 -11.14 0.92 -12.66
CA LEU A 168 -11.29 1.99 -11.69
C LEU A 168 -12.36 1.59 -10.68
N LEU A 169 -11.95 1.31 -9.43
CA LEU A 169 -12.87 0.98 -8.34
C LEU A 169 -13.65 2.23 -7.93
N ARG A 170 -14.90 2.09 -7.52
CA ARG A 170 -15.79 3.19 -7.12
C ARG A 170 -15.60 3.50 -5.64
N VAL A 171 -14.48 4.14 -5.31
CA VAL A 171 -14.07 4.41 -3.93
C VAL A 171 -15.02 5.35 -3.19
N GLU A 172 -15.83 6.13 -3.91
CA GLU A 172 -16.85 7.02 -3.37
C GLU A 172 -18.02 6.29 -2.69
N ILE A 173 -18.24 5.04 -3.06
CA ILE A 173 -19.24 4.16 -2.41
C ILE A 173 -18.61 3.06 -1.56
N GLY A 174 -17.28 3.11 -1.36
CA GLY A 174 -16.55 2.14 -0.55
C GLY A 174 -16.09 0.90 -1.32
N GLU A 175 -16.22 0.85 -2.66
CA GLU A 175 -15.62 -0.20 -3.48
C GLU A 175 -14.11 0.09 -3.60
N THR A 176 -13.33 -0.44 -2.65
CA THR A 176 -11.90 -0.17 -2.51
C THR A 176 -11.03 -1.40 -2.77
N PHE A 177 -11.65 -2.56 -2.90
CA PHE A 177 -11.01 -3.83 -3.25
C PHE A 177 -11.97 -4.75 -4.00
N ASP A 178 -11.42 -5.74 -4.70
CA ASP A 178 -12.16 -6.76 -5.45
C ASP A 178 -11.35 -8.06 -5.46
N PHE A 179 -12.03 -9.18 -5.18
CA PHE A 179 -11.47 -10.52 -5.21
C PHE A 179 -12.27 -11.39 -6.19
N GLN A 180 -11.58 -11.97 -7.16
CA GLN A 180 -12.21 -12.88 -8.14
C GLN A 180 -11.41 -14.17 -8.19
N LEU A 181 -12.11 -15.29 -8.20
CA LEU A 181 -11.51 -16.63 -8.20
C LEU A 181 -11.82 -17.34 -9.50
N THR A 182 -10.79 -17.70 -10.25
CA THR A 182 -10.90 -18.55 -11.43
C THR A 182 -10.59 -19.99 -11.06
N LEU A 183 -11.55 -20.88 -11.25
CA LEU A 183 -11.40 -22.33 -11.09
C LEU A 183 -10.82 -22.91 -12.38
N LEU A 184 -9.77 -23.70 -12.25
CA LEU A 184 -9.01 -24.32 -13.33
C LEU A 184 -9.05 -25.84 -13.20
N PRO A 185 -8.72 -26.62 -14.25
CA PRO A 185 -8.61 -28.08 -14.17
C PRO A 185 -7.68 -28.52 -13.04
N ASP A 186 -7.80 -29.78 -12.62
CA ASP A 186 -6.95 -30.45 -11.64
C ASP A 186 -6.89 -29.74 -10.27
N ASN A 187 -8.04 -29.14 -9.85
CA ASN A 187 -8.18 -28.37 -8.62
C ASN A 187 -7.24 -27.14 -8.53
N HIS A 188 -6.66 -26.71 -9.64
CA HIS A 188 -5.95 -25.45 -9.68
C HIS A 188 -6.92 -24.27 -9.60
N HIS A 189 -6.42 -23.16 -9.13
CA HIS A 189 -7.14 -21.87 -9.16
C HIS A 189 -6.19 -20.71 -9.45
N ARG A 190 -6.78 -19.62 -9.90
CA ARG A 190 -6.11 -18.32 -9.97
C ARG A 190 -6.97 -17.30 -9.22
N LEU A 191 -6.40 -16.74 -8.17
CA LEU A 191 -7.01 -15.66 -7.40
C LEU A 191 -6.54 -14.33 -7.99
N HIS A 192 -7.50 -13.49 -8.40
CA HIS A 192 -7.28 -12.14 -8.87
C HIS A 192 -7.62 -11.17 -7.74
N VAL A 193 -6.68 -10.34 -7.37
CA VAL A 193 -6.84 -9.36 -6.28
C VAL A 193 -6.61 -7.97 -6.83
N ASN A 194 -7.55 -7.09 -6.58
CA ASN A 194 -7.47 -5.67 -6.89
C ASN A 194 -7.73 -4.86 -5.63
N ILE A 195 -6.78 -4.03 -5.20
CA ILE A 195 -6.89 -3.22 -3.99
C ILE A 195 -6.43 -1.80 -4.30
N ASP A 196 -7.26 -0.82 -3.98
CA ASP A 196 -6.91 0.59 -4.14
C ASP A 196 -5.92 1.03 -3.06
N LEU A 197 -4.86 1.72 -3.44
CA LEU A 197 -3.83 2.19 -2.51
C LEU A 197 -4.30 3.36 -1.62
N LEU A 198 -5.53 3.83 -1.79
CA LEU A 198 -6.17 4.73 -0.85
C LEU A 198 -6.38 4.11 0.53
N ILE A 199 -6.56 2.77 0.61
CA ILE A 199 -6.85 2.07 1.87
C ILE A 199 -5.67 1.31 2.47
N MET A 200 -4.61 1.08 1.70
CA MET A 200 -3.46 0.28 2.11
C MET A 200 -2.15 0.86 1.61
N ASP A 201 -1.14 0.82 2.45
CA ASP A 201 0.27 0.95 2.07
C ASP A 201 0.94 -0.44 1.95
N ALA A 202 2.24 -0.46 1.64
CA ALA A 202 2.98 -1.72 1.47
C ALA A 202 3.04 -2.57 2.75
N SER A 203 3.05 -1.94 3.93
CA SER A 203 3.07 -2.65 5.22
C SER A 203 1.70 -3.25 5.53
N SER A 204 0.65 -2.47 5.32
CA SER A 204 -0.75 -2.92 5.46
C SER A 204 -1.08 -4.06 4.50
N PHE A 205 -0.56 -3.98 3.26
CA PHE A 205 -0.71 -5.05 2.29
C PHE A 205 -0.06 -6.36 2.76
N THR A 206 1.17 -6.29 3.28
CA THR A 206 1.86 -7.47 3.83
C THR A 206 1.06 -8.07 4.98
N LEU A 207 0.63 -7.24 5.94
CA LEU A 207 -0.19 -7.69 7.08
C LEU A 207 -1.49 -8.35 6.62
N PHE A 208 -2.21 -7.74 5.68
CA PHE A 208 -3.46 -8.27 5.16
C PHE A 208 -3.28 -9.67 4.55
N PHE A 209 -2.24 -9.88 3.72
CA PHE A 209 -2.00 -11.19 3.11
C PHE A 209 -1.44 -12.22 4.08
N ASP A 210 -0.64 -11.82 5.08
CA ASP A 210 -0.19 -12.73 6.14
C ASP A 210 -1.40 -13.24 6.95
N GLU A 211 -2.31 -12.34 7.33
CA GLU A 211 -3.55 -12.71 8.04
C GLU A 211 -4.51 -13.51 7.16
N LEU A 212 -4.66 -13.17 5.88
CA LEU A 212 -5.46 -13.95 4.93
C LEU A 212 -4.93 -15.38 4.81
N ASN A 213 -3.62 -15.54 4.68
CA ASN A 213 -2.98 -16.85 4.60
C ASN A 213 -3.17 -17.66 5.88
N ALA A 214 -3.02 -17.04 7.05
CA ALA A 214 -3.27 -17.70 8.34
C ALA A 214 -4.72 -18.21 8.45
N LEU A 215 -5.70 -17.37 8.07
CA LEU A 215 -7.13 -17.77 8.06
C LEU A 215 -7.41 -18.89 7.09
N LEU A 216 -6.84 -18.86 5.89
CA LEU A 216 -6.98 -19.93 4.89
C LEU A 216 -6.31 -21.24 5.34
N ALA A 217 -5.26 -21.16 6.16
CA ALA A 217 -4.63 -22.30 6.82
C ALA A 217 -5.42 -22.83 8.03
N GLY A 218 -6.52 -22.17 8.43
CA GLY A 218 -7.33 -22.53 9.60
C GLY A 218 -6.74 -22.05 10.94
N GLU A 219 -5.80 -21.11 10.89
CA GLU A 219 -5.20 -20.53 12.08
C GLU A 219 -6.07 -19.40 12.66
N SER A 220 -5.99 -19.19 13.97
CA SER A 220 -6.63 -18.06 14.63
C SER A 220 -5.72 -16.83 14.61
N LEU A 221 -6.29 -15.65 14.36
CA LEU A 221 -5.54 -14.42 14.42
C LEU A 221 -5.42 -13.91 15.87
N PRO A 222 -4.28 -13.28 16.25
CA PRO A 222 -4.13 -12.65 17.54
C PRO A 222 -5.12 -11.51 17.73
N ALA A 223 -5.50 -11.20 18.97
CA ALA A 223 -6.33 -10.05 19.27
C ALA A 223 -5.65 -8.75 18.80
N ILE A 224 -6.44 -7.80 18.28
CA ILE A 224 -5.96 -6.46 17.97
C ILE A 224 -6.28 -5.49 19.10
N ASP A 225 -5.45 -4.47 19.25
CA ASP A 225 -5.74 -3.37 20.13
C ASP A 225 -6.71 -2.39 19.42
N THR A 226 -7.97 -2.42 19.83
CA THR A 226 -9.03 -1.59 19.23
C THR A 226 -9.03 -0.14 19.74
N ARG A 227 -8.15 0.21 20.68
CA ARG A 227 -8.01 1.59 21.18
C ARG A 227 -7.42 2.53 20.13
N TYR A 228 -6.72 1.98 19.15
CA TYR A 228 -6.07 2.74 18.09
C TYR A 228 -6.77 2.48 16.76
N ASP A 229 -7.26 3.53 16.14
CA ASP A 229 -7.77 3.49 14.77
C ASP A 229 -7.02 4.52 13.89
N PHE A 230 -7.15 4.37 12.60
CA PHE A 230 -6.46 5.22 11.64
C PHE A 230 -6.90 6.69 11.73
N ARG A 231 -8.17 6.96 12.02
CA ARG A 231 -8.70 8.32 12.18
C ARG A 231 -8.06 9.01 13.38
N SER A 232 -8.08 8.36 14.53
CA SER A 232 -7.50 8.89 15.77
C SER A 232 -6.00 9.13 15.60
N TYR A 233 -5.29 8.17 15.00
CA TYR A 233 -3.88 8.33 14.63
C TYR A 233 -3.66 9.56 13.74
N LEU A 234 -4.45 9.71 12.67
CA LEU A 234 -4.29 10.80 11.71
C LEU A 234 -4.53 12.16 12.35
N LEU A 235 -5.60 12.30 13.14
CA LEU A 235 -5.92 13.54 13.84
C LEU A 235 -4.83 13.91 14.86
N HIS A 236 -4.34 12.92 15.60
CA HIS A 236 -3.22 13.12 16.51
C HIS A 236 -1.95 13.55 15.76
N GLN A 237 -1.59 12.88 14.69
CA GLN A 237 -0.43 13.22 13.85
C GLN A 237 -0.54 14.62 13.23
N GLN A 238 -1.72 15.05 12.85
CA GLN A 238 -1.93 16.41 12.36
C GLN A 238 -1.63 17.45 13.44
N LYS A 239 -2.07 17.21 14.68
CA LYS A 239 -1.86 18.11 15.81
C LYS A 239 -0.37 18.21 16.19
N ILE A 240 0.30 17.08 16.41
CA ILE A 240 1.71 17.06 16.88
C ILE A 240 2.70 17.49 15.81
N ASN A 241 2.39 17.24 14.53
CA ASN A 241 3.28 17.60 13.44
C ASN A 241 3.04 18.99 12.86
N GLN A 242 2.10 19.78 13.40
CA GLN A 242 1.81 21.11 12.86
C GLN A 242 3.04 22.02 12.80
N PRO A 243 3.88 22.15 13.85
CA PRO A 243 5.10 22.99 13.77
C PRO A 243 6.06 22.51 12.69
N LEU A 244 6.28 21.20 12.57
CA LEU A 244 7.16 20.61 11.55
C LEU A 244 6.63 20.84 10.13
N ARG A 245 5.30 20.86 9.95
CA ARG A 245 4.65 21.15 8.67
C ARG A 245 4.82 22.60 8.27
N ASP A 246 4.74 23.53 9.22
CA ASP A 246 4.91 24.95 8.96
C ASP A 246 6.36 25.26 8.57
N ASP A 247 7.34 24.66 9.25
CA ASP A 247 8.75 24.74 8.90
C ASP A 247 9.04 24.13 7.52
N ALA A 248 8.50 22.95 7.25
CA ALA A 248 8.65 22.29 5.95
C ALA A 248 8.01 23.13 4.82
N ARG A 249 6.84 23.71 5.07
CA ARG A 249 6.18 24.60 4.12
C ARG A 249 7.02 25.82 3.80
N ALA A 250 7.56 26.50 4.82
CA ALA A 250 8.45 27.66 4.64
C ALA A 250 9.68 27.29 3.83
N TYR A 251 10.32 26.16 4.16
CA TYR A 251 11.49 25.66 3.43
C TYR A 251 11.20 25.39 1.94
N TRP A 252 10.09 24.69 1.64
CA TRP A 252 9.77 24.36 0.25
C TRP A 252 9.31 25.56 -0.55
N LEU A 253 8.56 26.50 0.06
CA LEU A 253 8.19 27.76 -0.59
C LEU A 253 9.42 28.61 -0.96
N ALA A 254 10.40 28.68 -0.07
CA ALA A 254 11.66 29.38 -0.36
C ALA A 254 12.46 28.74 -1.51
N LYS A 255 12.36 27.41 -1.66
CA LYS A 255 13.04 26.65 -2.73
C LYS A 255 12.28 26.56 -4.05
N ALA A 256 10.97 26.81 -4.05
CA ALA A 256 10.10 26.54 -5.20
C ALA A 256 10.59 27.19 -6.51
N SER A 257 11.11 28.43 -6.43
CA SER A 257 11.62 29.15 -7.59
C SER A 257 12.98 28.63 -8.12
N THR A 258 13.68 27.83 -7.32
CA THR A 258 15.00 27.29 -7.67
C THR A 258 14.97 25.80 -8.04
N LEU A 259 13.80 25.17 -7.96
CA LEU A 259 13.64 23.77 -8.36
C LEU A 259 13.86 23.63 -9.86
N PRO A 260 14.61 22.61 -10.31
CA PRO A 260 14.74 22.35 -11.74
C PRO A 260 13.38 21.94 -12.34
N PRO A 261 13.16 22.23 -13.62
CA PRO A 261 11.96 21.77 -14.31
C PRO A 261 11.93 20.24 -14.38
N ALA A 262 10.75 19.69 -14.66
CA ALA A 262 10.62 18.26 -14.92
C ALA A 262 11.49 17.83 -16.12
N PRO A 263 12.03 16.60 -16.11
CA PRO A 263 12.82 16.10 -17.22
C PRO A 263 11.99 16.05 -18.52
N VAL A 264 12.60 16.46 -19.62
CA VAL A 264 11.98 16.37 -20.94
C VAL A 264 12.20 14.98 -21.48
N LEU A 265 11.11 14.18 -21.56
CA LEU A 265 11.13 12.85 -22.14
C LEU A 265 10.64 12.87 -23.59
N PRO A 266 11.16 11.98 -24.45
CA PRO A 266 10.64 11.84 -25.81
C PRO A 266 9.23 11.26 -25.75
N LEU A 267 8.22 12.08 -25.99
CA LEU A 267 6.82 11.69 -25.97
C LEU A 267 6.35 11.32 -27.39
N ALA A 268 5.56 10.26 -27.50
CA ALA A 268 4.90 9.90 -28.78
C ALA A 268 3.76 10.88 -29.12
N CYS A 269 3.12 11.45 -28.09
CA CYS A 269 2.10 12.50 -28.22
C CYS A 269 2.03 13.32 -26.92
N GLU A 270 1.46 14.50 -27.00
CA GLU A 270 1.22 15.33 -25.81
C GLU A 270 0.18 14.66 -24.88
N PRO A 271 0.45 14.50 -23.59
CA PRO A 271 -0.46 13.86 -22.63
C PRO A 271 -1.86 14.47 -22.60
N ALA A 272 -1.99 15.78 -22.85
CA ALA A 272 -3.28 16.47 -22.89
C ALA A 272 -4.16 16.06 -24.08
N THR A 273 -3.59 15.41 -25.11
CA THR A 273 -4.32 14.93 -26.28
C THR A 273 -4.89 13.52 -26.13
N LEU A 274 -4.50 12.82 -25.04
CA LEU A 274 -5.00 11.48 -24.78
C LEU A 274 -6.47 11.52 -24.36
N ARG A 275 -7.30 10.74 -25.04
CA ARG A 275 -8.72 10.58 -24.69
C ARG A 275 -8.90 9.63 -23.49
N GLU A 276 -8.02 8.66 -23.37
CA GLU A 276 -7.99 7.67 -22.32
C GLU A 276 -6.53 7.42 -21.90
N VAL A 277 -6.28 7.38 -20.61
CA VAL A 277 -4.98 7.05 -20.07
C VAL A 277 -4.94 5.55 -19.78
N ARG A 278 -4.10 4.82 -20.50
CA ARG A 278 -3.94 3.40 -20.36
C ARG A 278 -2.46 3.03 -20.19
N ASN A 279 -2.14 2.41 -19.07
CA ASN A 279 -0.80 1.96 -18.78
C ASN A 279 -0.51 0.61 -19.43
N THR A 280 0.61 0.51 -20.15
CA THR A 280 1.07 -0.75 -20.72
C THR A 280 2.21 -1.31 -19.87
N ARG A 281 2.05 -2.53 -19.36
CA ARG A 281 3.10 -3.22 -18.62
C ARG A 281 4.14 -3.78 -19.59
N ARG A 282 5.40 -3.40 -19.35
CA ARG A 282 6.56 -4.04 -19.98
C ARG A 282 7.32 -4.82 -18.91
N ARG A 283 7.62 -6.08 -19.17
CA ARG A 283 8.31 -6.95 -18.23
C ARG A 283 9.61 -7.44 -18.85
N MET A 284 10.68 -7.34 -18.06
CA MET A 284 11.98 -7.93 -18.37
C MET A 284 12.45 -8.69 -17.14
N ILE A 285 13.00 -9.87 -17.36
CA ILE A 285 13.62 -10.68 -16.30
C ILE A 285 15.13 -10.56 -16.45
N VAL A 286 15.80 -10.04 -15.43
CA VAL A 286 17.25 -9.99 -15.35
C VAL A 286 17.73 -11.26 -14.63
N PRO A 287 18.55 -12.13 -15.26
CA PRO A 287 19.11 -13.30 -14.61
C PRO A 287 19.92 -12.94 -13.37
N ALA A 288 19.91 -13.81 -12.35
CA ALA A 288 20.57 -13.55 -11.07
C ALA A 288 22.07 -13.20 -11.22
N THR A 289 22.77 -13.88 -12.13
CA THR A 289 24.18 -13.59 -12.43
C THR A 289 24.43 -12.17 -12.93
N ARG A 290 23.57 -11.66 -13.82
CA ARG A 290 23.64 -10.27 -14.30
C ARG A 290 23.27 -9.28 -13.20
N TRP A 291 22.28 -9.64 -12.39
CA TRP A 291 21.87 -8.78 -11.26
C TRP A 291 23.00 -8.65 -10.23
N HIS A 292 23.66 -9.74 -9.87
CA HIS A 292 24.80 -9.69 -8.95
C HIS A 292 25.97 -8.87 -9.52
N ALA A 293 26.32 -9.06 -10.79
CA ALA A 293 27.38 -8.27 -11.43
C ALA A 293 27.05 -6.77 -11.43
N PHE A 294 25.80 -6.42 -11.77
CA PHE A 294 25.32 -5.03 -11.71
C PHE A 294 25.37 -4.46 -10.30
N SER A 295 24.90 -5.22 -9.30
CA SER A 295 24.87 -4.78 -7.90
C SER A 295 26.28 -4.58 -7.34
N ASN A 296 27.22 -5.46 -7.65
CA ASN A 296 28.60 -5.32 -7.23
C ASN A 296 29.24 -4.07 -7.86
N ARG A 297 29.01 -3.86 -9.15
CA ARG A 297 29.53 -2.67 -9.84
C ARG A 297 28.94 -1.37 -9.31
N ALA A 298 27.64 -1.34 -9.00
CA ALA A 298 27.03 -0.20 -8.33
C ALA A 298 27.71 0.11 -6.98
N GLY A 299 28.01 -0.94 -6.19
CA GLY A 299 28.74 -0.83 -4.93
C GLY A 299 30.16 -0.26 -5.10
N GLU A 300 30.88 -0.64 -6.17
CA GLU A 300 32.21 -0.09 -6.51
C GLU A 300 32.16 1.43 -6.76
N TYR A 301 31.05 1.95 -7.28
CA TYR A 301 30.79 3.38 -7.46
C TYR A 301 30.14 4.07 -6.24
N GLY A 302 29.99 3.35 -5.12
CA GLY A 302 29.41 3.91 -3.88
C GLY A 302 27.90 4.21 -3.96
N VAL A 303 27.18 3.63 -4.93
CA VAL A 303 25.74 3.79 -5.11
C VAL A 303 24.99 2.49 -4.87
N THR A 304 23.73 2.60 -4.44
CA THR A 304 22.86 1.40 -4.32
C THR A 304 22.40 0.94 -5.71
N PRO A 305 22.06 -0.35 -5.89
CA PRO A 305 21.47 -0.83 -7.14
C PRO A 305 20.23 -0.05 -7.57
N THR A 306 19.41 0.41 -6.62
CA THR A 306 18.22 1.22 -6.90
C THR A 306 18.58 2.62 -7.45
N MET A 307 19.67 3.20 -6.99
CA MET A 307 20.13 4.50 -7.50
C MET A 307 20.85 4.39 -8.85
N ALA A 308 21.33 3.18 -9.20
CA ALA A 308 22.02 2.89 -10.45
C ALA A 308 21.07 2.48 -11.59
N LEU A 309 19.80 2.10 -11.28
CA LEU A 309 18.73 1.83 -12.22
C LEU A 309 18.07 3.10 -12.74
#